data_40ca39f0371855201f2a07554fd1ebaa
#
_entry.id   40ca39f0371855201f2a07554fd1ebaa
#
_cell.length_a   1.000
_cell.length_b   1.000
_cell.length_c   1.000
_cell.angle_alpha   90.00
_cell.angle_beta   90.00
_cell.angle_gamma   90.00
#
_symmetry.space_group_name_H-M   'P 1'
#
loop_
_entity.id
_entity.type
_entity.pdbx_description
1 polymer ?
#
loop_
_entity_poly.entity_id
_entity_poly.type
_entity_poly.pdbx_seq_one_letter_code
_entity_poly.pdbx_strand_id
1 'polypeptide(L)'
;MPLYCPTEDQDGNLYTVSTNGDVYQVQEGQMEVAFTTGGQPTGLVFDTQGSSFIADQAHQAILSQTVTAEGNRIEITPVIKDFDGNALKGPNSMILSEKSNTLFFTDSGPLGETSLENPSGSVFAIDLGVSMLKPVIYNKLAYPSGLALSAEENVLYVAETYANRVLRIVCHSSGVYHTSVFHQFTGRLGPSSIAVHPATGKLYVARYDFNECSKIGIISVLTEEGELENELVLPDHPEITGLSFSRVQDDILYATDCATNSLLKIQVNSA
;
A
#
# COMPACT_ATOMS: atom_id res chain seq x y z
N MET A 1 15.96 -8.47 -6.56
CA MET A 1 15.04 -7.41 -7.10
C MET A 1 13.97 -7.14 -6.04
N PRO A 2 13.95 -5.91 -5.46
CA PRO A 2 13.09 -5.62 -4.31
C PRO A 2 11.61 -5.76 -4.66
N LEU A 3 10.88 -6.59 -3.89
CA LEU A 3 9.45 -6.81 -4.07
C LEU A 3 8.61 -5.91 -3.16
N TYR A 4 7.46 -5.47 -3.68
CA TYR A 4 6.48 -4.62 -3.00
C TYR A 4 5.06 -5.06 -3.34
N CYS A 5 4.09 -4.64 -2.52
CA CYS A 5 2.67 -4.67 -2.81
C CYS A 5 2.17 -6.03 -3.34
N PRO A 6 2.05 -7.06 -2.48
CA PRO A 6 1.31 -8.26 -2.84
C PRO A 6 -0.17 -7.88 -2.99
N THR A 7 -0.81 -8.27 -4.07
CA THR A 7 -2.24 -7.97 -4.31
C THR A 7 -2.88 -9.05 -5.17
N GLU A 8 -4.16 -9.31 -4.96
CA GLU A 8 -4.96 -10.19 -5.82
C GLU A 8 -5.88 -9.37 -6.71
N ASP A 9 -6.08 -9.83 -7.95
CA ASP A 9 -7.13 -9.32 -8.83
C ASP A 9 -8.51 -9.87 -8.42
N GLN A 10 -9.54 -9.56 -9.22
CA GLN A 10 -10.92 -10.01 -8.95
C GLN A 10 -11.11 -11.53 -9.08
N ASP A 11 -10.24 -12.19 -9.83
CA ASP A 11 -10.28 -13.65 -10.05
C ASP A 11 -9.43 -14.42 -9.02
N GLY A 12 -8.75 -13.69 -8.11
CA GLY A 12 -7.87 -14.25 -7.07
C GLY A 12 -6.46 -14.57 -7.59
N ASN A 13 -6.06 -14.07 -8.77
CA ASN A 13 -4.69 -14.18 -9.22
C ASN A 13 -3.80 -13.22 -8.41
N LEU A 14 -2.69 -13.74 -7.91
CA LEU A 14 -1.76 -12.99 -7.08
C LEU A 14 -0.71 -12.27 -7.94
N TYR A 15 -0.49 -11.01 -7.62
CA TYR A 15 0.51 -10.15 -8.25
C TYR A 15 1.43 -9.50 -7.21
N THR A 16 2.61 -9.08 -7.66
CA THR A 16 3.53 -8.24 -6.90
C THR A 16 4.30 -7.33 -7.86
N VAL A 17 4.82 -6.23 -7.35
CA VAL A 17 5.61 -5.29 -8.15
C VAL A 17 7.05 -5.25 -7.68
N SER A 18 7.95 -4.83 -8.57
CA SER A 18 9.35 -4.63 -8.25
C SER A 18 9.84 -3.27 -8.74
N THR A 19 10.68 -2.63 -7.95
CA THR A 19 11.28 -1.32 -8.29
C THR A 19 12.22 -1.35 -9.50
N ASN A 20 12.42 -2.51 -10.14
CA ASN A 20 13.07 -2.59 -11.47
C ASN A 20 12.12 -2.25 -12.64
N GLY A 21 10.84 -1.99 -12.36
CA GLY A 21 9.82 -1.63 -13.34
C GLY A 21 8.82 -2.74 -13.68
N ASP A 22 9.03 -3.95 -13.18
CA ASP A 22 8.20 -5.10 -13.54
C ASP A 22 7.03 -5.31 -12.57
N VAL A 23 5.91 -5.74 -13.15
CA VAL A 23 4.75 -6.31 -12.45
C VAL A 23 4.73 -7.80 -12.73
N TYR A 24 4.74 -8.60 -11.66
CA TYR A 24 4.76 -10.06 -11.74
C TYR A 24 3.40 -10.62 -11.39
N GLN A 25 2.97 -11.61 -12.15
CA GLN A 25 1.92 -12.55 -11.75
C GLN A 25 2.57 -13.77 -11.09
N VAL A 26 1.95 -14.26 -10.02
CA VAL A 26 2.46 -15.41 -9.26
C VAL A 26 1.57 -16.61 -9.53
N GLN A 27 2.14 -17.65 -10.12
CA GLN A 27 1.44 -18.90 -10.41
C GLN A 27 2.26 -20.08 -9.88
N GLU A 28 1.66 -20.94 -9.07
CA GLU A 28 2.31 -22.12 -8.51
C GLU A 28 3.67 -21.84 -7.81
N GLY A 29 3.78 -20.66 -7.19
CA GLY A 29 5.02 -20.21 -6.52
C GLY A 29 6.11 -19.69 -7.46
N GLN A 30 5.83 -19.56 -8.75
CA GLN A 30 6.71 -18.92 -9.73
C GLN A 30 6.20 -17.53 -10.09
N MET A 31 7.12 -16.60 -10.32
CA MET A 31 6.83 -15.23 -10.72
C MET A 31 7.13 -15.06 -12.21
N GLU A 32 6.12 -14.68 -12.98
CA GLU A 32 6.24 -14.35 -14.41
C GLU A 32 5.94 -12.87 -14.62
N VAL A 33 6.70 -12.21 -15.49
CA VAL A 33 6.45 -10.78 -15.81
C VAL A 33 5.14 -10.68 -16.57
N ALA A 34 4.15 -10.05 -15.97
CA ALA A 34 2.88 -9.76 -16.62
C ALA A 34 3.00 -8.54 -17.55
N PHE A 35 3.64 -7.48 -17.06
CA PHE A 35 3.98 -6.28 -17.82
C PHE A 35 5.03 -5.45 -17.10
N THR A 36 5.53 -4.38 -17.74
CA THR A 36 6.49 -3.45 -17.15
C THR A 36 6.02 -2.01 -17.27
N THR A 37 6.25 -1.20 -16.22
CA THR A 37 6.01 0.25 -16.24
C THR A 37 7.21 1.01 -16.80
N GLY A 38 8.39 0.40 -16.76
CA GLY A 38 9.66 1.05 -17.07
C GLY A 38 10.12 2.08 -16.01
N GLY A 39 9.44 2.14 -14.86
CA GLY A 39 9.74 3.03 -13.75
C GLY A 39 10.12 2.29 -12.46
N GLN A 40 9.54 2.72 -11.35
CA GLN A 40 9.72 2.14 -10.01
C GLN A 40 8.36 1.96 -9.33
N PRO A 41 7.57 0.95 -9.75
CA PRO A 41 6.28 0.67 -9.14
C PRO A 41 6.46 0.16 -7.70
N THR A 42 5.64 0.69 -6.79
CA THR A 42 5.61 0.32 -5.37
C THR A 42 4.21 -0.03 -4.89
N GLY A 43 3.17 0.32 -5.64
CA GLY A 43 1.78 0.01 -5.35
C GLY A 43 1.04 -0.49 -6.58
N LEU A 44 0.11 -1.42 -6.39
CA LEU A 44 -0.75 -1.99 -7.43
C LEU A 44 -2.12 -2.30 -6.84
N VAL A 45 -3.18 -1.92 -7.53
CA VAL A 45 -4.55 -2.34 -7.23
C VAL A 45 -5.30 -2.63 -8.53
N PHE A 46 -6.30 -3.49 -8.45
CA PHE A 46 -7.22 -3.80 -9.54
C PHE A 46 -8.61 -3.26 -9.23
N ASP A 47 -9.30 -2.72 -10.23
CA ASP A 47 -10.70 -2.37 -10.12
C ASP A 47 -11.61 -3.56 -10.45
N THR A 48 -12.90 -3.39 -10.26
CA THR A 48 -13.91 -4.43 -10.55
C THR A 48 -14.10 -4.72 -12.03
N GLN A 49 -13.49 -3.92 -12.91
CA GLN A 49 -13.51 -4.10 -14.36
C GLN A 49 -12.25 -4.81 -14.88
N GLY A 50 -11.31 -5.14 -13.98
CA GLY A 50 -10.04 -5.76 -14.33
C GLY A 50 -8.97 -4.77 -14.80
N SER A 51 -9.21 -3.45 -14.72
CA SER A 51 -8.17 -2.45 -14.95
C SER A 51 -7.24 -2.38 -13.75
N SER A 52 -5.96 -2.14 -13.97
CA SER A 52 -5.03 -1.94 -12.87
C SER A 52 -4.53 -0.50 -12.78
N PHE A 53 -4.31 -0.06 -11.54
CA PHE A 53 -3.68 1.21 -11.21
C PHE A 53 -2.36 0.95 -10.50
N ILE A 54 -1.33 1.70 -10.85
CA ILE A 54 0.03 1.51 -10.38
C ILE A 54 0.57 2.82 -9.79
N ALA A 55 1.02 2.79 -8.54
CA ALA A 55 1.81 3.87 -7.96
C ALA A 55 3.26 3.70 -8.40
N ASP A 56 3.77 4.66 -9.16
CA ASP A 56 5.12 4.59 -9.71
C ASP A 56 5.95 5.81 -9.29
N GLN A 57 6.98 5.57 -8.47
CA GLN A 57 7.81 6.62 -7.91
C GLN A 57 8.67 7.32 -8.96
N ALA A 58 9.25 6.56 -9.90
CA ALA A 58 10.13 7.15 -10.91
C ALA A 58 9.36 8.01 -11.92
N HIS A 59 8.13 7.63 -12.24
CA HIS A 59 7.25 8.44 -13.09
C HIS A 59 6.57 9.58 -12.32
N GLN A 60 6.67 9.61 -10.98
CA GLN A 60 5.94 10.53 -10.10
C GLN A 60 4.44 10.57 -10.45
N ALA A 61 3.84 9.41 -10.67
CA ALA A 61 2.50 9.30 -11.23
C ALA A 61 1.73 8.10 -10.68
N ILE A 62 0.40 8.22 -10.71
CA ILE A 62 -0.48 7.06 -10.76
C ILE A 62 -0.66 6.71 -12.24
N LEU A 63 -0.31 5.49 -12.59
CA LEU A 63 -0.46 4.94 -13.93
C LEU A 63 -1.69 4.04 -13.98
N SER A 64 -2.29 3.91 -15.15
CA SER A 64 -3.30 2.89 -15.44
C SER A 64 -2.80 1.98 -16.55
N GLN A 65 -3.02 0.69 -16.37
CA GLN A 65 -2.79 -0.30 -17.40
C GLN A 65 -4.13 -0.67 -18.04
N THR A 66 -4.18 -0.58 -19.35
CA THR A 66 -5.32 -0.99 -20.15
C THR A 66 -4.88 -1.93 -21.26
N VAL A 67 -5.79 -2.83 -21.67
CA VAL A 67 -5.58 -3.67 -22.86
C VAL A 67 -6.23 -2.98 -24.04
N THR A 68 -5.50 -2.83 -25.14
CA THR A 68 -6.07 -2.22 -26.36
C THR A 68 -7.27 -3.00 -26.88
N ALA A 69 -8.19 -2.30 -27.57
CA ALA A 69 -9.40 -2.92 -28.13
C ALA A 69 -9.13 -4.13 -29.07
N GLU A 70 -7.92 -4.21 -29.61
CA GLU A 70 -7.47 -5.33 -30.46
C GLU A 70 -6.96 -6.53 -29.61
N GLY A 71 -6.90 -6.39 -28.27
CA GLY A 71 -6.50 -7.45 -27.34
C GLY A 71 -5.02 -7.84 -27.35
N ASN A 72 -4.20 -7.14 -28.14
CA ASN A 72 -2.82 -7.57 -28.42
C ASN A 72 -1.74 -6.69 -27.78
N ARG A 73 -2.11 -5.60 -27.11
CA ARG A 73 -1.14 -4.67 -26.53
C ARG A 73 -1.61 -4.12 -25.19
N ILE A 74 -0.70 -4.16 -24.23
CA ILE A 74 -0.84 -3.47 -22.95
C ILE A 74 -0.34 -2.04 -23.14
N GLU A 75 -1.17 -1.07 -22.77
CA GLU A 75 -0.79 0.34 -22.71
C GLU A 75 -0.75 0.82 -21.27
N ILE A 76 0.34 1.49 -20.92
CA ILE A 76 0.53 2.12 -19.61
C ILE A 76 0.43 3.63 -19.81
N THR A 77 -0.55 4.24 -19.18
CA THR A 77 -0.79 5.68 -19.30
C THR A 77 -0.89 6.34 -17.93
N PRO A 78 -0.36 7.57 -17.77
CA PRO A 78 -0.51 8.29 -16.52
C PRO A 78 -1.94 8.81 -16.36
N VAL A 79 -2.53 8.53 -15.21
CA VAL A 79 -3.84 9.03 -14.78
C VAL A 79 -3.67 10.37 -14.04
N ILE A 80 -2.72 10.42 -13.09
CA ILE A 80 -2.42 11.59 -12.26
C ILE A 80 -0.91 11.75 -12.16
N LYS A 81 -0.44 13.00 -12.35
CA LYS A 81 0.98 13.41 -12.21
C LYS A 81 1.19 14.62 -11.32
N ASP A 82 0.16 15.39 -11.10
CA ASP A 82 0.25 16.62 -10.31
C ASP A 82 -1.04 16.91 -9.55
N PHE A 83 -0.92 17.74 -8.53
CA PHE A 83 -2.02 18.35 -7.82
C PHE A 83 -1.81 19.87 -7.78
N ASP A 84 -2.77 20.63 -8.31
CA ASP A 84 -2.75 22.09 -8.36
C ASP A 84 -1.46 22.66 -9.00
N GLY A 85 -1.00 22.02 -10.08
CA GLY A 85 0.20 22.39 -10.82
C GLY A 85 1.53 21.99 -10.15
N ASN A 86 1.49 21.29 -9.01
CA ASN A 86 2.67 20.76 -8.35
C ASN A 86 2.79 19.27 -8.67
N ALA A 87 3.92 18.85 -9.20
CA ALA A 87 4.19 17.44 -9.45
C ALA A 87 4.07 16.61 -8.16
N LEU A 88 3.59 15.37 -8.29
CA LEU A 88 3.66 14.39 -7.19
C LEU A 88 5.14 14.13 -6.85
N LYS A 89 5.40 13.79 -5.59
CA LYS A 89 6.76 13.47 -5.10
C LYS A 89 7.22 12.09 -5.54
N GLY A 90 6.30 11.17 -5.61
CA GLY A 90 6.43 9.76 -5.93
C GLY A 90 5.43 8.96 -5.11
N PRO A 91 4.31 8.57 -5.73
CA PRO A 91 3.31 7.73 -5.09
C PRO A 91 3.92 6.43 -4.60
N ASN A 92 3.49 5.96 -3.41
CA ASN A 92 4.08 4.80 -2.76
C ASN A 92 3.09 3.65 -2.65
N SER A 93 2.02 3.82 -1.89
CA SER A 93 1.00 2.79 -1.67
C SER A 93 -0.37 3.27 -2.10
N MET A 94 -1.25 2.34 -2.42
CA MET A 94 -2.61 2.66 -2.84
C MET A 94 -3.62 1.60 -2.40
N ILE A 95 -4.87 2.01 -2.25
CA ILE A 95 -6.01 1.14 -1.98
C ILE A 95 -7.25 1.68 -2.65
N LEU A 96 -8.07 0.79 -3.19
CA LEU A 96 -9.34 1.13 -3.83
C LEU A 96 -10.50 0.87 -2.88
N SER A 97 -11.35 1.89 -2.66
CA SER A 97 -12.68 1.70 -2.09
C SER A 97 -13.64 1.33 -3.22
N GLU A 98 -14.12 0.10 -3.22
CA GLU A 98 -15.10 -0.36 -4.20
C GLU A 98 -16.48 0.27 -3.96
N LYS A 99 -16.85 0.52 -2.68
CA LYS A 99 -18.11 1.15 -2.30
C LYS A 99 -18.25 2.57 -2.84
N SER A 100 -17.19 3.36 -2.79
CA SER A 100 -17.19 4.75 -3.24
C SER A 100 -16.53 4.99 -4.59
N ASN A 101 -16.01 3.95 -5.23
CA ASN A 101 -15.19 4.02 -6.45
C ASN A 101 -14.06 5.06 -6.33
N THR A 102 -13.40 5.07 -5.16
CA THR A 102 -12.36 6.04 -4.80
C THR A 102 -11.03 5.34 -4.59
N LEU A 103 -10.01 5.75 -5.33
CA LEU A 103 -8.64 5.30 -5.17
C LEU A 103 -7.91 6.23 -4.21
N PHE A 104 -7.47 5.70 -3.07
CA PHE A 104 -6.60 6.43 -2.13
C PHE A 104 -5.15 6.06 -2.40
N PHE A 105 -4.24 7.03 -2.28
CA PHE A 105 -2.81 6.77 -2.38
C PHE A 105 -1.98 7.70 -1.49
N THR A 106 -0.80 7.22 -1.08
CA THR A 106 0.22 8.01 -0.39
C THR A 106 1.20 8.56 -1.41
N ASP A 107 1.63 9.81 -1.19
CA ASP A 107 2.66 10.49 -1.97
C ASP A 107 3.79 10.92 -1.04
N SER A 108 4.77 10.02 -0.87
CA SER A 108 5.91 10.20 0.02
C SER A 108 7.18 10.63 -0.71
N GLY A 109 7.28 10.31 -2.00
CA GLY A 109 8.54 10.31 -2.72
C GLY A 109 9.50 9.20 -2.25
N PRO A 110 10.72 9.16 -2.77
CA PRO A 110 11.75 8.25 -2.30
C PRO A 110 12.18 8.56 -0.86
N LEU A 111 12.87 7.62 -0.22
CA LEU A 111 13.42 7.79 1.13
C LEU A 111 14.27 9.07 1.19
N GLY A 112 13.99 9.92 2.18
CA GLY A 112 14.68 11.20 2.38
C GLY A 112 13.98 12.42 1.76
N GLU A 113 13.00 12.25 0.90
CA GLU A 113 12.22 13.35 0.32
C GLU A 113 11.35 14.04 1.38
N THR A 114 10.80 13.28 2.32
CA THR A 114 10.07 13.80 3.47
C THR A 114 10.74 13.35 4.77
N SER A 115 10.64 14.13 5.84
CA SER A 115 11.23 13.82 7.13
C SER A 115 10.36 14.32 8.28
N LEU A 116 10.74 14.03 9.53
CA LEU A 116 10.09 14.62 10.71
C LEU A 116 10.28 16.13 10.79
N GLU A 117 11.42 16.64 10.31
CA GLU A 117 11.73 18.07 10.27
C GLU A 117 11.02 18.78 9.12
N ASN A 118 10.79 18.05 8.01
CA ASN A 118 10.08 18.52 6.83
C ASN A 118 8.98 17.51 6.42
N PRO A 119 7.85 17.44 7.15
CA PRO A 119 6.77 16.49 6.88
C PRO A 119 5.94 16.94 5.67
N SER A 120 6.47 16.72 4.47
CA SER A 120 5.88 17.18 3.21
C SER A 120 5.16 16.08 2.42
N GLY A 121 4.99 14.88 2.99
CA GLY A 121 4.21 13.80 2.40
C GLY A 121 2.71 14.05 2.46
N SER A 122 1.96 13.40 1.58
CA SER A 122 0.53 13.59 1.39
C SER A 122 -0.24 12.28 1.29
N VAL A 123 -1.54 12.34 1.53
CA VAL A 123 -2.52 11.32 1.16
C VAL A 123 -3.55 11.97 0.26
N PHE A 124 -3.83 11.34 -0.87
CA PHE A 124 -4.79 11.79 -1.86
C PHE A 124 -5.90 10.76 -2.07
N ALA A 125 -7.03 11.24 -2.60
CA ALA A 125 -8.15 10.45 -3.07
C ALA A 125 -8.47 10.84 -4.52
N ILE A 126 -8.63 9.85 -5.39
CA ILE A 126 -9.11 10.03 -6.76
C ILE A 126 -10.52 9.43 -6.84
N ASP A 127 -11.50 10.25 -7.14
CA ASP A 127 -12.82 9.76 -7.55
C ASP A 127 -12.70 9.27 -9.00
N LEU A 128 -12.75 7.97 -9.21
CA LEU A 128 -12.57 7.35 -10.53
C LEU A 128 -13.76 7.60 -11.47
N GLY A 129 -14.95 7.90 -10.92
CA GLY A 129 -16.14 8.19 -11.72
C GLY A 129 -16.08 9.53 -12.44
N VAL A 130 -15.41 10.52 -11.85
CA VAL A 130 -15.28 11.88 -12.40
C VAL A 130 -13.83 12.28 -12.62
N SER A 131 -12.88 11.38 -12.36
CA SER A 131 -11.42 11.60 -12.49
C SER A 131 -10.94 12.83 -11.71
N MET A 132 -11.48 13.02 -10.47
CA MET A 132 -11.16 14.18 -9.66
C MET A 132 -10.23 13.81 -8.50
N LEU A 133 -9.05 14.44 -8.47
CA LEU A 133 -8.08 14.34 -7.40
C LEU A 133 -8.43 15.31 -6.25
N LYS A 134 -8.42 14.82 -5.02
CA LYS A 134 -8.62 15.61 -3.80
C LYS A 134 -7.57 15.25 -2.75
N PRO A 135 -7.04 16.22 -2.00
CA PRO A 135 -6.17 15.92 -0.88
C PRO A 135 -7.02 15.44 0.32
N VAL A 136 -6.58 14.36 0.95
CA VAL A 136 -7.06 13.91 2.27
C VAL A 136 -6.20 14.56 3.36
N ILE A 137 -4.87 14.47 3.20
CA ILE A 137 -3.87 15.19 3.99
C ILE A 137 -2.82 15.71 3.00
N TYR A 138 -2.53 17.00 3.01
CA TYR A 138 -1.63 17.62 2.05
C TYR A 138 -0.40 18.22 2.72
N ASN A 139 0.79 17.75 2.34
CA ASN A 139 2.10 18.25 2.78
C ASN A 139 2.24 18.34 4.31
N LYS A 140 1.86 17.28 5.05
CA LYS A 140 1.87 17.24 6.53
C LYS A 140 2.39 15.95 7.13
N LEU A 141 2.77 14.97 6.30
CA LEU A 141 3.15 13.64 6.78
C LEU A 141 4.64 13.37 6.57
N ALA A 142 5.23 12.70 7.55
CA ALA A 142 6.62 12.27 7.53
C ALA A 142 6.71 10.85 6.96
N TYR A 143 6.85 10.75 5.65
CA TYR A 143 6.91 9.51 4.89
C TYR A 143 5.67 8.62 5.09
N PRO A 144 4.50 9.04 4.57
CA PRO A 144 3.33 8.16 4.54
C PRO A 144 3.61 7.00 3.57
N SER A 145 3.46 5.76 4.04
CA SER A 145 3.73 4.54 3.28
C SER A 145 2.44 3.73 3.08
N GLY A 146 2.24 2.65 3.83
CA GLY A 146 1.11 1.75 3.65
C GLY A 146 -0.26 2.38 3.93
N LEU A 147 -1.25 1.91 3.20
CA LEU A 147 -2.67 2.25 3.35
C LEU A 147 -3.51 0.99 3.54
N ALA A 148 -4.57 1.09 4.33
CA ALA A 148 -5.61 0.07 4.41
C ALA A 148 -6.97 0.70 4.70
N LEU A 149 -8.05 0.09 4.20
CA LEU A 149 -9.44 0.44 4.54
C LEU A 149 -9.98 -0.54 5.58
N SER A 150 -10.83 -0.04 6.48
CA SER A 150 -11.65 -0.92 7.31
C SER A 150 -12.59 -1.77 6.44
N ALA A 151 -13.11 -2.88 6.96
CA ALA A 151 -14.04 -3.76 6.24
C ALA A 151 -15.28 -3.00 5.73
N GLU A 152 -15.72 -2.00 6.49
CA GLU A 152 -16.83 -1.12 6.10
C GLU A 152 -16.41 0.00 5.15
N GLU A 153 -15.14 0.14 4.82
CA GLU A 153 -14.55 1.20 3.97
C GLU A 153 -14.85 2.64 4.40
N ASN A 154 -15.22 2.84 5.67
CA ASN A 154 -15.50 4.15 6.24
C ASN A 154 -14.33 4.73 7.03
N VAL A 155 -13.28 3.95 7.25
CA VAL A 155 -12.03 4.34 7.90
C VAL A 155 -10.85 3.99 6.99
N LEU A 156 -9.97 4.97 6.77
CA LEU A 156 -8.68 4.78 6.11
C LEU A 156 -7.58 4.80 7.17
N TYR A 157 -6.75 3.78 7.21
CA TYR A 157 -5.55 3.71 8.03
C TYR A 157 -4.33 4.06 7.19
N VAL A 158 -3.39 4.82 7.77
CA VAL A 158 -2.18 5.29 7.09
C VAL A 158 -0.98 5.04 7.97
N ALA A 159 0.01 4.32 7.48
CA ALA A 159 1.32 4.21 8.10
C ALA A 159 2.10 5.49 7.86
N GLU A 160 2.41 6.24 8.93
CA GLU A 160 3.34 7.37 8.88
C GLU A 160 4.69 6.90 9.46
N THR A 161 5.55 6.45 8.56
CA THR A 161 6.73 5.64 8.89
C THR A 161 7.71 6.37 9.80
N TYR A 162 8.13 7.59 9.43
CA TYR A 162 9.10 8.34 10.22
C TYR A 162 8.54 8.89 11.54
N ALA A 163 7.21 9.09 11.61
CA ALA A 163 6.55 9.45 12.87
C ALA A 163 6.24 8.23 13.75
N ASN A 164 6.57 7.02 13.27
CA ASN A 164 6.42 5.75 13.99
C ASN A 164 5.00 5.49 14.48
N ARG A 165 4.00 5.83 13.65
CA ARG A 165 2.58 5.73 14.02
C ARG A 165 1.69 5.30 12.88
N VAL A 166 0.50 4.79 13.26
CA VAL A 166 -0.63 4.59 12.35
C VAL A 166 -1.65 5.70 12.62
N LEU A 167 -2.07 6.36 11.56
CA LEU A 167 -3.18 7.32 11.58
C LEU A 167 -4.48 6.62 11.23
N ARG A 168 -5.57 7.09 11.84
CA ARG A 168 -6.96 6.74 11.54
C ARG A 168 -7.65 7.96 10.95
N ILE A 169 -8.19 7.80 9.76
CA ILE A 169 -8.88 8.85 9.02
C ILE A 169 -10.32 8.40 8.78
N VAL A 170 -11.27 9.12 9.35
CA VAL A 170 -12.70 8.86 9.14
C VAL A 170 -13.19 9.69 7.98
N CYS A 171 -13.77 9.02 6.99
CA CYS A 171 -14.37 9.65 5.83
C CYS A 171 -15.84 9.95 6.13
N HIS A 172 -16.18 11.21 6.33
CA HIS A 172 -17.57 11.65 6.52
C HIS A 172 -18.32 11.74 5.19
N SER A 173 -19.60 11.47 5.21
CA SER A 173 -20.49 11.59 4.04
C SER A 173 -20.51 13.00 3.43
N SER A 174 -20.14 14.02 4.22
CA SER A 174 -19.98 15.40 3.75
C SER A 174 -18.69 15.65 2.95
N GLY A 175 -17.82 14.64 2.78
CA GLY A 175 -16.51 14.77 2.15
C GLY A 175 -15.43 15.38 3.06
N VAL A 176 -15.72 15.50 4.38
CA VAL A 176 -14.75 15.96 5.38
C VAL A 176 -14.03 14.76 5.98
N TYR A 177 -12.70 14.87 6.08
CA TYR A 177 -11.85 13.87 6.71
C TYR A 177 -11.46 14.32 8.12
N HIS A 178 -11.62 13.42 9.09
CA HIS A 178 -11.14 13.61 10.46
C HIS A 178 -9.99 12.65 10.73
N THR A 179 -8.83 13.20 11.09
CA THR A 179 -7.61 12.43 11.32
C THR A 179 -7.28 12.37 12.80
N SER A 180 -6.95 11.19 13.31
CA SER A 180 -6.46 10.96 14.67
C SER A 180 -5.29 9.96 14.66
N VAL A 181 -4.49 9.92 15.71
CA VAL A 181 -3.50 8.86 15.92
C VAL A 181 -4.27 7.62 16.37
N PHE A 182 -4.10 6.52 15.63
CA PHE A 182 -4.70 5.23 15.96
C PHE A 182 -3.81 4.42 16.90
N HIS A 183 -2.52 4.32 16.54
CA HIS A 183 -1.51 3.67 17.35
C HIS A 183 -0.18 4.40 17.23
N GLN A 184 0.51 4.60 18.36
CA GLN A 184 1.86 5.14 18.41
C GLN A 184 2.82 4.04 18.81
N PHE A 185 3.69 3.64 17.89
CA PHE A 185 4.74 2.69 18.20
C PHE A 185 5.90 3.34 18.94
N THR A 186 6.67 2.52 19.63
CA THR A 186 7.92 2.91 20.30
C THR A 186 9.09 2.13 19.69
N GLY A 187 10.30 2.65 19.88
CA GLY A 187 11.52 2.01 19.39
C GLY A 187 11.90 2.44 17.99
N ARG A 188 12.77 1.65 17.36
CA ARG A 188 13.43 2.00 16.08
C ARG A 188 12.68 1.56 14.82
N LEU A 189 11.68 0.69 14.97
CA LEU A 189 10.95 0.13 13.82
C LEU A 189 9.75 1.00 13.48
N GLY A 190 9.71 1.56 12.28
CA GLY A 190 8.58 2.33 11.75
C GLY A 190 7.57 1.44 11.01
N PRO A 191 6.28 1.79 10.98
CA PRO A 191 5.29 1.08 10.14
C PRO A 191 5.59 1.30 8.66
N SER A 192 5.57 0.24 7.85
CA SER A 192 5.85 0.27 6.41
C SER A 192 4.64 -0.09 5.56
N SER A 193 3.86 -1.06 5.98
CA SER A 193 2.66 -1.50 5.29
C SER A 193 1.57 -1.89 6.28
N ILE A 194 0.32 -1.82 5.85
CA ILE A 194 -0.85 -2.17 6.68
C ILE A 194 -1.80 -3.04 5.86
N ALA A 195 -2.37 -4.06 6.51
CA ALA A 195 -3.52 -4.80 6.00
C ALA A 195 -4.56 -4.95 7.11
N VAL A 196 -5.85 -4.86 6.77
CA VAL A 196 -6.96 -5.12 7.69
C VAL A 196 -7.46 -6.53 7.45
N HIS A 197 -7.60 -7.31 8.53
CA HIS A 197 -8.16 -8.65 8.44
C HIS A 197 -9.67 -8.55 8.12
N PRO A 198 -10.15 -9.18 7.03
CA PRO A 198 -11.50 -8.95 6.53
C PRO A 198 -12.60 -9.35 7.50
N ALA A 199 -12.39 -10.41 8.29
CA ALA A 199 -13.40 -10.94 9.21
C ALA A 199 -13.31 -10.34 10.63
N THR A 200 -12.11 -9.96 11.11
CA THR A 200 -11.93 -9.52 12.51
C THR A 200 -11.68 -8.02 12.66
N GLY A 201 -11.46 -7.29 11.56
CA GLY A 201 -11.14 -5.86 11.60
C GLY A 201 -9.77 -5.52 12.19
N LYS A 202 -9.01 -6.52 12.69
CA LYS A 202 -7.67 -6.30 13.26
C LYS A 202 -6.70 -5.79 12.20
N LEU A 203 -5.80 -4.88 12.60
CA LEU A 203 -4.77 -4.34 11.73
C LEU A 203 -3.48 -5.12 11.87
N TYR A 204 -2.94 -5.56 10.74
CA TYR A 204 -1.61 -6.13 10.61
C TYR A 204 -0.69 -5.06 10.05
N VAL A 205 0.33 -4.70 10.83
CA VAL A 205 1.24 -3.58 10.53
C VAL A 205 2.66 -4.10 10.41
N ALA A 206 3.21 -4.09 9.21
CA ALA A 206 4.61 -4.42 8.99
C ALA A 206 5.51 -3.31 9.57
N ARG A 207 6.63 -3.72 10.17
CA ARG A 207 7.57 -2.84 10.85
C ARG A 207 8.93 -2.89 10.16
N TYR A 208 9.46 -1.73 9.78
CA TYR A 208 10.73 -1.58 9.07
C TYR A 208 11.84 -1.06 10.00
N ASP A 209 13.02 -1.68 9.95
CA ASP A 209 14.20 -1.28 10.72
C ASP A 209 15.15 -0.44 9.87
N PHE A 210 15.14 0.87 10.07
CA PHE A 210 15.99 1.81 9.34
C PHE A 210 17.50 1.65 9.58
N ASN A 211 17.92 0.89 10.60
CA ASN A 211 19.33 0.65 10.85
C ASN A 211 19.88 -0.57 10.12
N GLU A 212 19.05 -1.29 9.36
CA GLU A 212 19.43 -2.51 8.64
C GLU A 212 20.13 -3.56 9.51
N CYS A 213 19.89 -3.50 10.83
CA CYS A 213 20.53 -4.36 11.80
C CYS A 213 19.68 -5.56 12.19
N SER A 214 18.39 -5.56 11.84
CA SER A 214 17.50 -6.66 12.13
C SER A 214 17.69 -7.77 11.11
N LYS A 215 17.65 -9.01 11.58
CA LYS A 215 17.56 -10.21 10.72
C LYS A 215 16.15 -10.80 10.74
N ILE A 216 15.24 -10.15 11.45
CA ILE A 216 13.86 -10.59 11.60
C ILE A 216 12.91 -9.48 11.19
N GLY A 217 11.87 -9.84 10.44
CA GLY A 217 10.72 -8.99 10.19
C GLY A 217 9.71 -9.10 11.33
N ILE A 218 8.99 -8.03 11.54
CA ILE A 218 7.92 -7.97 12.54
C ILE A 218 6.65 -7.45 11.89
N ILE A 219 5.55 -8.17 12.12
CA ILE A 219 4.21 -7.70 11.81
C ILE A 219 3.46 -7.59 13.13
N SER A 220 3.18 -6.36 13.56
CA SER A 220 2.39 -6.09 14.76
C SER A 220 0.91 -6.23 14.46
N VAL A 221 0.17 -6.94 15.30
CA VAL A 221 -1.29 -7.11 15.20
C VAL A 221 -1.95 -6.20 16.21
N LEU A 222 -2.75 -5.25 15.72
CA LEU A 222 -3.51 -4.31 16.54
C LEU A 222 -4.98 -4.68 16.55
N THR A 223 -5.63 -4.48 17.70
CA THR A 223 -7.08 -4.59 17.80
C THR A 223 -7.79 -3.47 17.03
N GLU A 224 -9.11 -3.54 16.88
CA GLU A 224 -9.92 -2.47 16.28
C GLU A 224 -9.86 -1.15 17.05
N GLU A 225 -9.50 -1.19 18.34
CA GLU A 225 -9.29 -0.02 19.19
C GLU A 225 -7.87 0.56 19.09
N GLY A 226 -6.94 -0.16 18.42
CA GLY A 226 -5.56 0.26 18.23
C GLY A 226 -4.62 -0.21 19.34
N GLU A 227 -5.00 -1.20 20.13
CA GLU A 227 -4.13 -1.83 21.12
C GLU A 227 -3.27 -2.92 20.50
N LEU A 228 -2.00 -3.02 20.88
CA LEU A 228 -1.12 -4.10 20.45
C LEU A 228 -1.54 -5.41 21.10
N GLU A 229 -1.99 -6.36 20.28
CA GLU A 229 -2.43 -7.67 20.74
C GLU A 229 -1.34 -8.74 20.61
N ASN A 230 -0.63 -8.74 19.48
CA ASN A 230 0.36 -9.77 19.17
C ASN A 230 1.41 -9.25 18.18
N GLU A 231 2.49 -10.00 18.01
CA GLU A 231 3.50 -9.77 16.97
C GLU A 231 3.83 -11.09 16.28
N LEU A 232 3.78 -11.07 14.94
CA LEU A 232 4.28 -12.15 14.11
C LEU A 232 5.75 -11.87 13.81
N VAL A 233 6.61 -12.79 14.20
CA VAL A 233 8.04 -12.69 13.94
C VAL A 233 8.38 -13.54 12.71
N LEU A 234 9.02 -12.93 11.74
CA LEU A 234 9.43 -13.56 10.48
C LEU A 234 10.96 -13.69 10.45
N PRO A 235 11.51 -14.85 10.85
CA PRO A 235 12.95 -15.08 10.78
C PRO A 235 13.46 -14.96 9.34
N ASP A 236 14.62 -14.34 9.17
CA ASP A 236 15.32 -14.16 7.88
C ASP A 236 14.59 -13.28 6.85
N HIS A 237 13.49 -12.58 7.26
CA HIS A 237 12.74 -11.66 6.40
C HIS A 237 12.65 -10.26 7.04
N PRO A 238 13.75 -9.49 7.09
CA PRO A 238 13.84 -8.27 7.92
C PRO A 238 13.10 -7.06 7.38
N GLU A 239 12.81 -7.02 6.07
CA GLU A 239 12.34 -5.79 5.42
C GLU A 239 10.98 -6.02 4.73
N ILE A 240 9.93 -6.14 5.55
CA ILE A 240 8.58 -6.32 5.02
C ILE A 240 8.08 -5.00 4.43
N THR A 241 7.83 -5.01 3.12
CA THR A 241 7.47 -3.83 2.31
C THR A 241 6.00 -3.78 1.91
N GLY A 242 5.32 -4.91 1.88
CA GLY A 242 3.91 -4.99 1.50
C GLY A 242 3.16 -6.04 2.29
N LEU A 243 1.90 -5.77 2.59
CA LEU A 243 0.95 -6.70 3.20
C LEU A 243 -0.38 -6.65 2.45
N SER A 244 -1.00 -7.81 2.24
CA SER A 244 -2.37 -7.92 1.73
C SER A 244 -3.01 -9.21 2.20
N PHE A 245 -4.25 -9.15 2.68
CA PHE A 245 -5.05 -10.35 2.87
C PHE A 245 -5.53 -10.89 1.53
N SER A 246 -5.60 -12.23 1.44
CA SER A 246 -6.22 -12.87 0.28
C SER A 246 -7.71 -12.50 0.18
N ARG A 247 -8.18 -12.26 -1.03
CA ARG A 247 -9.61 -12.03 -1.34
C ARG A 247 -10.42 -13.33 -1.32
N VAL A 248 -9.72 -14.48 -1.39
CA VAL A 248 -10.34 -15.80 -1.52
C VAL A 248 -10.32 -16.57 -0.19
N GLN A 249 -9.30 -16.32 0.64
CA GLN A 249 -9.05 -17.02 1.91
C GLN A 249 -8.73 -16.01 3.00
N ASP A 250 -9.71 -15.69 3.84
CA ASP A 250 -9.60 -14.63 4.87
C ASP A 250 -8.44 -14.84 5.86
N ASP A 251 -7.98 -16.06 6.04
CA ASP A 251 -6.91 -16.45 6.95
C ASP A 251 -5.50 -16.47 6.30
N ILE A 252 -5.39 -16.03 5.06
CA ILE A 252 -4.12 -15.93 4.35
C ILE A 252 -3.70 -14.48 4.24
N LEU A 253 -2.52 -14.18 4.80
CA LEU A 253 -1.82 -12.91 4.65
C LEU A 253 -0.61 -13.10 3.72
N TYR A 254 -0.55 -12.32 2.65
CA TYR A 254 0.64 -12.20 1.81
C TYR A 254 1.54 -11.09 2.33
N ALA A 255 2.85 -11.32 2.29
CA ALA A 255 3.85 -10.33 2.65
C ALA A 255 4.99 -10.34 1.64
N THR A 256 5.49 -9.17 1.27
CA THR A 256 6.72 -9.03 0.48
C THR A 256 7.87 -8.59 1.37
N ASP A 257 9.05 -9.18 1.15
CA ASP A 257 10.31 -8.79 1.79
C ASP A 257 11.30 -8.35 0.72
N CYS A 258 11.74 -7.10 0.77
CA CYS A 258 12.67 -6.57 -0.23
C CYS A 258 14.13 -6.96 -0.01
N ALA A 259 14.53 -7.31 1.21
CA ALA A 259 15.90 -7.75 1.51
C ALA A 259 16.21 -9.13 0.91
N THR A 260 15.25 -10.04 0.98
CA THR A 260 15.40 -11.42 0.45
C THR A 260 14.74 -11.62 -0.90
N ASN A 261 14.02 -10.61 -1.41
CA ASN A 261 13.22 -10.69 -2.64
C ASN A 261 12.18 -11.81 -2.58
N SER A 262 11.53 -11.93 -1.44
CA SER A 262 10.59 -13.02 -1.16
C SER A 262 9.15 -12.50 -1.13
N LEU A 263 8.25 -13.34 -1.64
CA LEU A 263 6.82 -13.24 -1.42
C LEU A 263 6.41 -14.39 -0.49
N LEU A 264 5.86 -14.04 0.66
CA LEU A 264 5.49 -14.95 1.72
C LEU A 264 3.98 -15.16 1.73
N LYS A 265 3.56 -16.40 1.98
CA LYS A 265 2.19 -16.77 2.29
C LYS A 265 2.11 -17.19 3.75
N ILE A 266 1.42 -16.42 4.56
CA ILE A 266 1.37 -16.58 6.01
C ILE A 266 -0.06 -16.99 6.39
N GLN A 267 -0.19 -18.14 7.07
CA GLN A 267 -1.44 -18.55 7.67
C GLN A 267 -1.62 -17.80 8.99
N VAL A 268 -2.69 -17.02 9.11
CA VAL A 268 -3.05 -16.34 10.35
C VAL A 268 -4.26 -17.05 11.00
N ASN A 269 -4.30 -17.08 12.33
CA ASN A 269 -5.42 -17.71 13.02
C ASN A 269 -6.59 -16.72 13.09
N SER A 270 -7.75 -17.15 12.64
CA SER A 270 -9.03 -16.44 12.74
C SER A 270 -9.63 -16.57 14.16
N ALA A 271 -8.86 -16.30 15.22
CA ALA A 271 -9.35 -16.40 16.59
C ALA A 271 -9.78 -15.04 17.14
#